data_a091f9854f72e2d33fa06bb909a56c60
#
_entry.id   a091f9854f72e2d33fa06bb909a56c60
#
_cell.length_a   1.000
_cell.length_b   1.000
_cell.length_c   1.000
_cell.angle_alpha   90.00
_cell.angle_beta   90.00
_cell.angle_gamma   90.00
#
_symmetry.space_group_name_H-M   'P 1'
#
loop_
_entity.id
_entity.type
_entity.pdbx_description
1 polymer ?
#
loop_
_entity_poly.entity_id
_entity_poly.type
_entity_poly.pdbx_seq_one_letter_code
_entity_poly.pdbx_strand_id
1 'polypeptide(L)'
;MRERLSLLANVIPRSVASSVRASKRSGSAANPPFRLGPRQVCETTLDEFFVAASALVRAVPDPAAVEAAVAKCGRATEELVALGVAGCNPAPGNLQTVKVTPRRLGTTQFERLDYVSAPDLPPSLRAAGLAGWEVASVRTMRHLDGPRPWVVWIHGAGQGRSDDLISLRARHIHEDLGLNVALPVLPLHGLRRRKGQLFPSFDPLVNIATTLRAVYEVRSVIEWVTHQQPESIAMVGLSLGAPIAALASQLEPAIDAVGVVVPMLDLHGTLAHHLERGGASGRRLAALLRSDVVRRASSVVDPMVLQPRATPRRRVVLAASNDRVTSVRAAQQLQERWRCDVHWHEGGHIGHLMSSDARSFIDGFLSNELGVRS
;
A
#
# COMPACT_ATOMS: atom_id res chain seq x y z
N MET A 1 12.68 0.47 27.13
CA MET A 1 12.45 -0.99 27.11
C MET A 1 11.14 -1.37 27.79
N ARG A 2 10.85 -0.88 29.02
CA ARG A 2 9.58 -1.19 29.76
C ARG A 2 8.31 -0.82 28.98
N GLU A 3 8.23 0.37 28.38
CA GLU A 3 7.05 0.80 27.60
C GLU A 3 6.79 -0.08 26.35
N ARG A 4 7.86 -0.59 25.73
CA ARG A 4 7.73 -1.49 24.58
C ARG A 4 7.25 -2.89 24.97
N LEU A 5 7.73 -3.41 26.11
CA LEU A 5 7.26 -4.67 26.65
C LEU A 5 5.77 -4.58 27.07
N SER A 6 5.33 -3.41 27.54
CA SER A 6 3.90 -3.18 27.84
C SER A 6 3.01 -3.24 26.60
N LEU A 7 3.53 -2.95 25.39
CA LEU A 7 2.77 -3.13 24.16
C LEU A 7 2.40 -4.59 23.93
N LEU A 8 3.36 -5.51 24.13
CA LEU A 8 3.10 -6.96 24.03
C LEU A 8 2.14 -7.45 25.12
N ALA A 9 2.34 -7.04 26.36
CA ALA A 9 1.47 -7.43 27.47
C ALA A 9 0.00 -7.01 27.26
N ASN A 10 -0.22 -5.94 26.50
CA ASN A 10 -1.56 -5.41 26.23
C ASN A 10 -2.18 -5.92 24.89
N VAL A 11 -1.54 -6.82 24.18
CA VAL A 11 -2.08 -7.33 22.90
C VAL A 11 -3.45 -7.98 23.11
N ILE A 12 -3.56 -8.99 23.99
CA ILE A 12 -4.83 -9.69 24.24
C ILE A 12 -5.90 -8.78 24.80
N PRO A 13 -5.66 -7.99 25.88
CA PRO A 13 -6.69 -7.09 26.40
C PRO A 13 -7.20 -6.07 25.37
N ARG A 14 -6.31 -5.52 24.54
CA ARG A 14 -6.69 -4.58 23.47
C ARG A 14 -7.51 -5.26 22.38
N SER A 15 -7.15 -6.49 22.00
CA SER A 15 -7.84 -7.26 20.98
C SER A 15 -9.28 -7.57 21.39
N VAL A 16 -9.47 -8.06 22.61
CA VAL A 16 -10.80 -8.33 23.16
C VAL A 16 -11.62 -7.04 23.26
N ALA A 17 -11.05 -5.99 23.86
CA ALA A 17 -11.74 -4.70 24.01
C ALA A 17 -12.10 -4.08 22.64
N SER A 18 -11.26 -4.22 21.63
CA SER A 18 -11.54 -3.74 20.27
C SER A 18 -12.67 -4.54 19.62
N SER A 19 -12.62 -5.87 19.69
CA SER A 19 -13.63 -6.74 19.11
C SER A 19 -15.01 -6.54 19.74
N VAL A 20 -15.08 -6.36 21.06
CA VAL A 20 -16.33 -6.02 21.77
C VAL A 20 -16.86 -4.65 21.31
N ARG A 21 -15.99 -3.64 21.19
CA ARG A 21 -16.42 -2.32 20.69
C ARG A 21 -16.91 -2.37 19.25
N ALA A 22 -16.21 -3.10 18.38
CA ALA A 22 -16.61 -3.27 16.97
C ALA A 22 -17.99 -3.94 16.88
N SER A 23 -18.22 -5.02 17.64
CA SER A 23 -19.50 -5.71 17.68
C SER A 23 -20.65 -4.82 18.19
N LYS A 24 -20.41 -4.02 19.23
CA LYS A 24 -21.43 -3.07 19.74
C LYS A 24 -21.76 -1.94 18.75
N ARG A 25 -20.87 -1.58 17.87
CA ARG A 25 -21.09 -0.54 16.84
C ARG A 25 -21.67 -1.12 15.55
N SER A 26 -21.49 -2.41 15.32
CA SER A 26 -22.02 -3.10 14.15
C SER A 26 -23.54 -2.99 14.08
N GLY A 27 -24.08 -2.89 12.87
CA GLY A 27 -25.53 -2.78 12.64
C GLY A 27 -26.06 -1.36 12.51
N SER A 28 -25.23 -0.32 12.67
CA SER A 28 -25.60 1.03 12.24
C SER A 28 -25.12 1.28 10.81
N ALA A 29 -25.86 2.08 10.05
CA ALA A 29 -25.51 2.41 8.65
C ALA A 29 -24.09 3.05 8.48
N ALA A 30 -23.55 3.59 9.58
CA ALA A 30 -22.24 4.25 9.60
C ALA A 30 -21.08 3.31 9.96
N ASN A 31 -21.33 2.04 10.31
CA ASN A 31 -20.29 1.12 10.74
C ASN A 31 -20.32 -0.19 9.94
N PRO A 32 -19.15 -0.72 9.59
CA PRO A 32 -19.08 -1.99 8.87
C PRO A 32 -19.60 -3.16 9.72
N PRO A 33 -20.09 -4.24 9.08
CA PRO A 33 -20.58 -5.41 9.79
C PRO A 33 -19.44 -6.08 10.59
N PHE A 34 -19.72 -6.48 11.82
CA PHE A 34 -18.79 -7.21 12.67
C PHE A 34 -19.52 -8.08 13.68
N ARG A 35 -19.33 -9.39 13.59
CA ARG A 35 -19.84 -10.35 14.58
C ARG A 35 -18.71 -10.75 15.51
N LEU A 36 -18.99 -10.69 16.83
CA LEU A 36 -18.01 -11.13 17.81
C LEU A 36 -17.93 -12.66 17.83
N GLY A 37 -16.76 -13.19 17.59
CA GLY A 37 -16.48 -14.63 17.63
C GLY A 37 -15.00 -14.91 17.91
N PRO A 38 -14.64 -16.17 18.22
CA PRO A 38 -13.25 -16.55 18.51
C PRO A 38 -12.29 -16.22 17.36
N ARG A 39 -12.71 -16.44 16.11
CA ARG A 39 -11.93 -16.12 14.91
C ARG A 39 -11.61 -14.64 14.82
N GLN A 40 -12.62 -13.78 14.98
CA GLN A 40 -12.46 -12.34 14.90
C GLN A 40 -11.53 -11.78 15.99
N VAL A 41 -11.63 -12.32 17.21
CA VAL A 41 -10.70 -11.99 18.29
C VAL A 41 -9.28 -12.46 17.96
N CYS A 42 -9.11 -13.64 17.40
CA CYS A 42 -7.80 -14.16 16.99
C CYS A 42 -7.17 -13.28 15.90
N GLU A 43 -7.93 -12.92 14.86
CA GLU A 43 -7.45 -12.04 13.78
C GLU A 43 -7.09 -10.64 14.31
N THR A 44 -7.91 -10.07 15.20
CA THR A 44 -7.60 -8.80 15.88
C THR A 44 -6.32 -8.92 16.72
N THR A 45 -6.08 -10.10 17.32
CA THR A 45 -4.87 -10.37 18.11
C THR A 45 -3.64 -10.44 17.20
N LEU A 46 -3.75 -11.02 16.03
CA LEU A 46 -2.67 -11.01 15.02
C LEU A 46 -2.30 -9.59 14.61
N ASP A 47 -3.28 -8.73 14.37
CA ASP A 47 -3.04 -7.32 14.05
C ASP A 47 -2.32 -6.58 15.19
N GLU A 48 -2.82 -6.70 16.43
CA GLU A 48 -2.20 -6.05 17.60
C GLU A 48 -0.79 -6.59 17.85
N PHE A 49 -0.57 -7.89 17.63
CA PHE A 49 0.77 -8.50 17.71
C PHE A 49 1.69 -7.95 16.63
N PHE A 50 1.22 -7.87 15.37
CA PHE A 50 1.99 -7.29 14.27
C PHE A 50 2.41 -5.84 14.55
N VAL A 51 1.50 -5.02 15.07
CA VAL A 51 1.79 -3.63 15.45
C VAL A 51 2.81 -3.58 16.59
N ALA A 52 2.64 -4.40 17.63
CA ALA A 52 3.56 -4.45 18.75
C ALA A 52 4.96 -4.95 18.34
N ALA A 53 5.03 -6.01 17.53
CA ALA A 53 6.29 -6.54 17.00
C ALA A 53 7.00 -5.51 16.10
N SER A 54 6.26 -4.82 15.23
CA SER A 54 6.80 -3.74 14.40
C SER A 54 7.38 -2.60 15.23
N ALA A 55 6.74 -2.23 16.34
CA ALA A 55 7.24 -1.23 17.28
C ALA A 55 8.49 -1.68 18.03
N LEU A 56 8.67 -2.99 18.26
CA LEU A 56 9.88 -3.54 18.90
C LEU A 56 11.09 -3.51 17.95
N VAL A 57 10.88 -3.85 16.69
CA VAL A 57 11.96 -3.91 15.69
C VAL A 57 12.42 -2.52 15.25
N ARG A 58 11.51 -1.55 15.21
CA ARG A 58 11.85 -0.17 14.84
C ARG A 58 12.57 0.55 15.97
N ALA A 59 13.60 1.33 15.64
CA ALA A 59 14.18 2.26 16.61
C ALA A 59 13.11 3.23 17.11
N VAL A 60 13.18 3.63 18.39
CA VAL A 60 12.36 4.75 18.89
C VAL A 60 12.80 5.98 18.12
N PRO A 61 11.87 6.70 17.48
CA PRO A 61 12.26 7.94 16.82
C PRO A 61 12.75 8.94 17.87
N ASP A 62 13.89 9.59 17.57
CA ASP A 62 14.34 10.72 18.35
C ASP A 62 13.37 11.90 18.14
N PRO A 63 12.77 12.45 19.21
CA PRO A 63 11.86 13.58 19.07
C PRO A 63 12.44 14.77 18.35
N ALA A 64 13.71 15.11 18.63
CA ALA A 64 14.39 16.23 17.98
C ALA A 64 14.58 15.97 16.46
N ALA A 65 14.88 14.74 16.07
CA ALA A 65 15.00 14.37 14.67
C ALA A 65 13.65 14.47 13.94
N VAL A 66 12.53 14.06 14.57
CA VAL A 66 11.20 14.18 13.99
C VAL A 66 10.78 15.65 13.90
N GLU A 67 11.03 16.47 14.92
CA GLU A 67 10.77 17.91 14.90
C GLU A 67 11.55 18.60 13.74
N ALA A 68 12.83 18.28 13.60
CA ALA A 68 13.65 18.78 12.51
C ALA A 68 13.13 18.33 11.12
N ALA A 69 12.66 17.09 10.99
CA ALA A 69 12.08 16.58 9.77
C ALA A 69 10.76 17.29 9.41
N VAL A 70 9.89 17.55 10.38
CA VAL A 70 8.66 18.31 10.19
C VAL A 70 8.96 19.77 9.83
N ALA A 71 9.95 20.39 10.43
CA ALA A 71 10.41 21.73 10.06
C ALA A 71 10.93 21.80 8.61
N LYS A 72 11.66 20.77 8.16
CA LYS A 72 12.08 20.63 6.75
C LYS A 72 10.86 20.46 5.83
N CYS A 73 9.87 19.67 6.26
CA CYS A 73 8.61 19.49 5.54
C CYS A 73 7.89 20.82 5.34
N GLY A 74 7.89 21.71 6.35
CA GLY A 74 7.32 23.07 6.25
C GLY A 74 7.96 23.88 5.14
N ARG A 75 9.28 23.84 5.00
CA ARG A 75 9.98 24.54 3.91
C ARG A 75 9.68 23.98 2.52
N ALA A 76 9.42 22.68 2.42
CA ALA A 76 9.08 22.03 1.16
C ALA A 76 7.60 22.23 0.75
N THR A 77 6.72 22.56 1.69
CA THR A 77 5.27 22.55 1.48
C THR A 77 4.83 23.48 0.34
N GLU A 78 5.38 24.68 0.27
CA GLU A 78 4.98 25.67 -0.76
C GLU A 78 5.34 25.19 -2.16
N GLU A 79 6.55 24.66 -2.35
CA GLU A 79 6.98 24.04 -3.61
C GLU A 79 6.08 22.86 -4.00
N LEU A 80 5.85 21.92 -3.08
CA LEU A 80 5.05 20.73 -3.35
C LEU A 80 3.60 21.09 -3.69
N VAL A 81 2.98 22.01 -2.94
CA VAL A 81 1.61 22.47 -3.19
C VAL A 81 1.52 23.21 -4.52
N ALA A 82 2.51 24.03 -4.86
CA ALA A 82 2.54 24.75 -6.14
C ALA A 82 2.66 23.79 -7.34
N LEU A 83 3.48 22.74 -7.24
CA LEU A 83 3.60 21.70 -8.26
C LEU A 83 2.33 20.83 -8.35
N GLY A 84 1.65 20.64 -7.23
CA GLY A 84 0.49 19.77 -7.15
C GLY A 84 0.80 18.30 -7.48
N VAL A 85 -0.24 17.47 -7.54
CA VAL A 85 -0.06 16.03 -7.81
C VAL A 85 0.58 15.78 -9.17
N ALA A 86 0.13 16.45 -10.22
CA ALA A 86 0.63 16.24 -11.58
C ALA A 86 2.11 16.65 -11.73
N GLY A 87 2.50 17.81 -11.19
CA GLY A 87 3.88 18.28 -11.25
C GLY A 87 4.85 17.45 -10.42
N CYS A 88 4.38 16.87 -9.30
CA CYS A 88 5.19 15.97 -8.48
C CYS A 88 5.25 14.53 -9.03
N ASN A 89 4.36 14.14 -9.92
CA ASN A 89 4.27 12.80 -10.52
C ASN A 89 4.38 12.88 -12.05
N PRO A 90 5.52 13.29 -12.62
CA PRO A 90 5.71 13.35 -14.07
C PRO A 90 5.52 11.95 -14.68
N ALA A 91 5.10 11.92 -15.94
CA ALA A 91 5.00 10.66 -16.68
C ALA A 91 6.39 10.01 -16.77
N PRO A 92 6.50 8.69 -16.54
CA PRO A 92 7.76 7.99 -16.77
C PRO A 92 8.07 7.96 -18.27
N GLY A 93 9.35 7.88 -18.60
CA GLY A 93 9.77 7.50 -19.93
C GLY A 93 9.72 5.98 -20.10
N ASN A 94 10.01 5.49 -21.32
CA ASN A 94 10.07 4.08 -21.62
C ASN A 94 10.94 3.31 -20.62
N LEU A 95 10.44 2.20 -20.12
CA LEU A 95 11.16 1.36 -19.17
C LEU A 95 12.43 0.80 -19.82
N GLN A 96 13.58 1.18 -19.27
CA GLN A 96 14.89 0.68 -19.72
C GLN A 96 15.24 -0.58 -18.95
N THR A 97 15.05 -1.73 -19.58
CA THR A 97 15.40 -3.04 -19.00
C THR A 97 16.92 -3.18 -18.89
N VAL A 98 17.40 -3.47 -17.69
CA VAL A 98 18.81 -3.79 -17.44
C VAL A 98 19.03 -5.29 -17.59
N LYS A 99 18.14 -6.11 -17.02
CA LYS A 99 18.29 -7.56 -16.99
C LYS A 99 16.96 -8.28 -16.77
N VAL A 100 16.76 -9.35 -17.53
CA VAL A 100 15.70 -10.34 -17.28
C VAL A 100 16.36 -11.61 -16.76
N THR A 101 15.88 -12.13 -15.64
CA THR A 101 16.45 -13.30 -14.98
C THR A 101 15.34 -14.30 -14.67
N PRO A 102 15.33 -15.47 -15.32
CA PRO A 102 14.44 -16.57 -14.91
C PRO A 102 14.70 -16.96 -13.46
N ARG A 103 13.66 -17.21 -12.71
CA ARG A 103 13.68 -17.57 -11.28
C ARG A 103 12.65 -18.65 -10.99
N ARG A 104 12.81 -19.31 -9.84
CA ARG A 104 11.87 -20.29 -9.33
C ARG A 104 11.72 -20.20 -7.81
N LEU A 105 10.48 -20.35 -7.35
CA LEU A 105 10.15 -20.51 -5.94
C LEU A 105 9.33 -21.81 -5.79
N GLY A 106 9.94 -22.86 -5.26
CA GLY A 106 9.36 -24.20 -5.29
C GLY A 106 9.11 -24.66 -6.74
N THR A 107 7.87 -24.94 -7.10
CA THR A 107 7.42 -25.29 -8.45
C THR A 107 7.07 -24.09 -9.32
N THR A 108 6.86 -22.90 -8.73
CA THR A 108 6.43 -21.70 -9.44
C THR A 108 7.61 -21.04 -10.17
N GLN A 109 7.50 -20.96 -11.49
CA GLN A 109 8.47 -20.25 -12.35
C GLN A 109 8.02 -18.79 -12.52
N PHE A 110 8.97 -17.87 -12.58
CA PHE A 110 8.72 -16.45 -12.81
C PHE A 110 9.97 -15.78 -13.38
N GLU A 111 9.82 -14.60 -13.93
CA GLU A 111 10.94 -13.76 -14.35
C GLU A 111 11.12 -12.61 -13.35
N ARG A 112 12.37 -12.26 -13.06
CA ARG A 112 12.70 -10.98 -12.43
C ARG A 112 13.23 -10.06 -13.51
N LEU A 113 12.52 -8.98 -13.73
CA LEU A 113 12.90 -7.90 -14.62
C LEU A 113 13.50 -6.77 -13.77
N ASP A 114 14.78 -6.49 -13.97
CA ASP A 114 15.49 -5.36 -13.37
C ASP A 114 15.55 -4.23 -14.40
N TYR A 115 15.21 -3.00 -13.99
CA TYR A 115 15.10 -1.84 -14.87
C TYR A 115 15.61 -0.56 -14.20
N VAL A 116 15.94 0.43 -15.02
CA VAL A 116 16.39 1.74 -14.55
C VAL A 116 15.22 2.56 -14.02
N SER A 117 15.35 3.08 -12.81
CA SER A 117 14.45 4.05 -12.20
C SER A 117 15.22 5.33 -11.87
N ALA A 118 14.81 6.44 -12.45
CA ALA A 118 15.43 7.74 -12.24
C ALA A 118 14.37 8.86 -12.24
N PRO A 119 13.45 8.86 -11.24
CA PRO A 119 12.43 9.90 -11.16
C PRO A 119 13.06 11.27 -10.91
N ASP A 120 12.57 12.28 -11.61
CA ASP A 120 12.88 13.68 -11.30
C ASP A 120 11.98 14.13 -10.14
N LEU A 121 12.49 13.97 -8.93
CA LEU A 121 11.78 14.41 -7.73
C LEU A 121 11.93 15.92 -7.54
N PRO A 122 10.92 16.59 -6.96
CA PRO A 122 11.00 18.01 -6.58
C PRO A 122 12.29 18.32 -5.82
N PRO A 123 12.94 19.48 -6.06
CA PRO A 123 14.20 19.85 -5.43
C PRO A 123 14.24 19.69 -3.92
N SER A 124 13.15 20.07 -3.23
CA SER A 124 13.02 19.94 -1.78
C SER A 124 13.06 18.48 -1.27
N LEU A 125 12.75 17.51 -2.13
CA LEU A 125 12.75 16.08 -1.79
C LEU A 125 14.06 15.37 -2.13
N ARG A 126 14.97 16.00 -2.88
CA ARG A 126 16.25 15.37 -3.28
C ARG A 126 17.11 14.97 -2.08
N ALA A 127 17.08 15.76 -1.01
CA ALA A 127 17.79 15.47 0.24
C ALA A 127 17.29 14.21 0.97
N ALA A 128 16.11 13.68 0.63
CA ALA A 128 15.62 12.41 1.15
C ALA A 128 16.42 11.18 0.63
N GLY A 129 17.35 11.38 -0.32
CA GLY A 129 18.22 10.34 -0.85
C GLY A 129 17.55 9.32 -1.75
N LEU A 130 16.38 9.66 -2.29
CA LEU A 130 15.55 8.80 -3.17
C LEU A 130 15.45 9.34 -4.60
N ALA A 131 16.11 10.46 -4.88
CA ALA A 131 16.26 11.00 -6.22
C ALA A 131 17.42 10.30 -6.95
N GLY A 132 17.40 10.39 -8.28
CA GLY A 132 18.49 9.90 -9.13
C GLY A 132 18.34 8.43 -9.52
N TRP A 133 19.38 7.90 -10.12
CA TRP A 133 19.43 6.59 -10.76
C TRP A 133 19.46 5.45 -9.72
N GLU A 134 18.62 4.45 -9.92
CA GLU A 134 18.58 3.21 -9.13
C GLU A 134 18.06 2.06 -10.01
N VAL A 135 18.45 0.84 -9.70
CA VAL A 135 17.84 -0.36 -10.29
C VAL A 135 16.60 -0.73 -9.49
N ALA A 136 15.44 -0.67 -10.13
CA ALA A 136 14.18 -1.19 -9.64
C ALA A 136 13.93 -2.60 -10.17
N SER A 137 13.00 -3.33 -9.56
CA SER A 137 12.68 -4.70 -9.96
C SER A 137 11.18 -4.94 -9.98
N VAL A 138 10.74 -5.76 -10.93
CA VAL A 138 9.40 -6.35 -10.94
C VAL A 138 9.52 -7.87 -11.17
N ARG A 139 8.64 -8.66 -10.54
CA ARG A 139 8.50 -10.08 -10.84
C ARG A 139 7.33 -10.25 -11.76
N THR A 140 7.50 -11.05 -12.81
CA THR A 140 6.47 -11.25 -13.81
C THR A 140 6.23 -12.75 -14.07
N MET A 141 4.98 -13.09 -14.29
CA MET A 141 4.56 -14.37 -14.82
C MET A 141 3.73 -14.08 -16.07
N ARG A 142 4.15 -14.64 -17.22
CA ARG A 142 3.58 -14.32 -18.53
C ARG A 142 3.20 -15.56 -19.30
N HIS A 143 2.03 -15.55 -19.88
CA HIS A 143 1.68 -16.45 -20.99
C HIS A 143 2.31 -15.95 -22.27
N LEU A 144 2.80 -16.83 -23.10
CA LEU A 144 3.48 -16.51 -24.36
C LEU A 144 2.66 -16.93 -25.61
N ASP A 145 1.46 -17.43 -25.40
CA ASP A 145 0.55 -17.97 -26.40
C ASP A 145 -0.45 -16.95 -26.99
N GLY A 146 -0.27 -15.68 -26.68
CA GLY A 146 -1.07 -14.57 -27.19
C GLY A 146 -1.30 -13.45 -26.19
N PRO A 147 -2.05 -12.41 -26.59
CA PRO A 147 -2.48 -11.36 -25.69
C PRO A 147 -3.30 -11.93 -24.54
N ARG A 148 -3.09 -11.39 -23.36
CA ARG A 148 -3.80 -11.75 -22.13
C ARG A 148 -4.03 -10.53 -21.26
N PRO A 149 -5.06 -10.51 -20.41
CA PRO A 149 -5.19 -9.47 -19.39
C PRO A 149 -4.03 -9.53 -18.40
N TRP A 150 -3.70 -8.37 -17.82
CA TRP A 150 -2.65 -8.22 -16.82
C TRP A 150 -3.20 -7.75 -15.48
N VAL A 151 -2.63 -8.28 -14.40
CA VAL A 151 -2.75 -7.69 -13.07
C VAL A 151 -1.39 -7.18 -12.59
N VAL A 152 -1.35 -5.90 -12.25
CA VAL A 152 -0.20 -5.29 -11.56
C VAL A 152 -0.56 -5.21 -10.07
N TRP A 153 0.09 -6.04 -9.24
CA TRP A 153 -0.23 -6.15 -7.83
C TRP A 153 0.89 -5.57 -6.96
N ILE A 154 0.57 -4.50 -6.23
CA ILE A 154 1.50 -3.75 -5.39
C ILE A 154 1.39 -4.25 -3.96
N HIS A 155 2.50 -4.73 -3.43
CA HIS A 155 2.58 -5.35 -2.12
C HIS A 155 2.48 -4.37 -0.94
N GLY A 156 2.23 -4.89 0.26
CA GLY A 156 2.18 -4.15 1.52
C GLY A 156 3.54 -3.94 2.19
N ALA A 157 3.51 -3.28 3.35
CA ALA A 157 4.70 -3.03 4.15
C ALA A 157 5.36 -4.35 4.62
N GLY A 158 6.69 -4.40 4.57
CA GLY A 158 7.47 -5.56 4.99
C GLY A 158 7.61 -6.69 3.95
N GLN A 159 6.87 -6.63 2.86
CA GLN A 159 6.92 -7.54 1.71
C GLN A 159 8.03 -7.13 0.71
N GLY A 160 7.95 -7.52 -0.55
CA GLY A 160 8.92 -7.23 -1.61
C GLY A 160 9.93 -8.38 -1.83
N ARG A 161 9.66 -9.58 -1.33
CA ARG A 161 10.47 -10.80 -1.54
C ARG A 161 9.74 -11.82 -2.41
N SER A 162 10.42 -12.92 -2.75
CA SER A 162 9.82 -13.94 -3.63
C SER A 162 8.64 -14.67 -2.99
N ASP A 163 8.53 -14.69 -1.66
CA ASP A 163 7.38 -15.22 -0.93
C ASP A 163 6.09 -14.43 -1.16
N ASP A 164 6.16 -13.22 -1.72
CA ASP A 164 4.97 -12.50 -2.19
C ASP A 164 4.21 -13.26 -3.28
N LEU A 165 4.89 -14.06 -4.10
CA LEU A 165 4.23 -14.94 -5.07
C LEU A 165 3.20 -15.89 -4.42
N ILE A 166 3.46 -16.28 -3.16
CA ILE A 166 2.54 -17.10 -2.37
C ILE A 166 1.48 -16.24 -1.70
N SER A 167 1.90 -15.20 -0.97
CA SER A 167 0.99 -14.36 -0.17
C SER A 167 -0.02 -13.59 -1.02
N LEU A 168 0.37 -13.21 -2.24
CA LEU A 168 -0.49 -12.54 -3.22
C LEU A 168 -1.13 -13.52 -4.22
N ARG A 169 -0.98 -14.83 -4.01
CA ARG A 169 -1.56 -15.89 -4.85
C ARG A 169 -1.23 -15.78 -6.33
N ALA A 170 -0.03 -15.30 -6.65
CA ALA A 170 0.36 -15.02 -8.04
C ALA A 170 0.25 -16.25 -8.95
N ARG A 171 0.57 -17.44 -8.43
CA ARG A 171 0.42 -18.68 -9.18
C ARG A 171 -1.04 -18.96 -9.53
N HIS A 172 -1.96 -18.86 -8.58
CA HIS A 172 -3.40 -19.03 -8.83
C HIS A 172 -3.91 -18.01 -9.88
N ILE A 173 -3.54 -16.74 -9.72
CA ILE A 173 -3.93 -15.70 -10.67
C ILE A 173 -3.40 -16.00 -12.07
N HIS A 174 -2.17 -16.52 -12.17
CA HIS A 174 -1.57 -16.85 -13.45
C HIS A 174 -2.11 -18.15 -14.06
N GLU A 175 -2.08 -19.26 -13.30
CA GLU A 175 -2.41 -20.60 -13.82
C GLU A 175 -3.92 -20.84 -13.88
N ASP A 176 -4.66 -20.46 -12.81
CA ASP A 176 -6.09 -20.80 -12.70
C ASP A 176 -7.00 -19.71 -13.29
N LEU A 177 -6.63 -18.41 -13.12
CA LEU A 177 -7.37 -17.31 -13.74
C LEU A 177 -6.84 -16.91 -15.12
N GLY A 178 -5.72 -17.48 -15.58
CA GLY A 178 -5.16 -17.24 -16.90
C GLY A 178 -4.61 -15.83 -17.14
N LEU A 179 -4.31 -15.07 -16.10
CA LEU A 179 -3.82 -13.69 -16.21
C LEU A 179 -2.29 -13.63 -16.27
N ASN A 180 -1.77 -12.61 -16.91
CA ASN A 180 -0.39 -12.20 -16.71
C ASN A 180 -0.28 -11.40 -15.40
N VAL A 181 0.83 -11.61 -14.67
CA VAL A 181 1.04 -11.02 -13.34
C VAL A 181 2.32 -10.19 -13.33
N ALA A 182 2.25 -8.98 -12.78
CA ALA A 182 3.41 -8.15 -12.47
C ALA A 182 3.37 -7.72 -11.00
N LEU A 183 4.46 -8.02 -10.26
CA LEU A 183 4.63 -7.69 -8.84
C LEU A 183 5.82 -6.73 -8.67
N PRO A 184 5.61 -5.40 -8.77
CA PRO A 184 6.66 -4.41 -8.53
C PRO A 184 7.20 -4.52 -7.11
N VAL A 185 8.51 -4.38 -6.94
CA VAL A 185 9.16 -4.28 -5.62
C VAL A 185 9.28 -2.82 -5.23
N LEU A 186 8.54 -2.41 -4.21
CA LEU A 186 8.56 -1.03 -3.74
C LEU A 186 9.97 -0.59 -3.27
N PRO A 187 10.30 0.70 -3.39
CA PRO A 187 11.53 1.25 -2.83
C PRO A 187 11.70 0.86 -1.35
N LEU A 188 12.92 0.62 -0.93
CA LEU A 188 13.29 0.24 0.44
C LEU A 188 12.68 -1.08 0.95
N HIS A 189 12.12 -1.91 0.07
CA HIS A 189 11.54 -3.23 0.38
C HIS A 189 12.33 -4.37 -0.28
N GLY A 190 12.14 -5.59 0.24
CA GLY A 190 12.74 -6.79 -0.32
C GLY A 190 14.24 -6.68 -0.53
N LEU A 191 14.71 -6.91 -1.75
CA LEU A 191 16.11 -6.79 -2.15
C LEU A 191 16.62 -5.33 -2.23
N ARG A 192 15.71 -4.36 -2.20
CA ARG A 192 16.03 -2.93 -2.27
C ARG A 192 16.16 -2.28 -0.88
N ARG A 193 16.18 -3.10 0.19
CA ARG A 193 16.40 -2.59 1.57
C ARG A 193 17.76 -1.93 1.70
N ARG A 194 17.79 -0.77 2.34
CA ARG A 194 19.01 -0.05 2.68
C ARG A 194 19.12 0.04 4.20
N LYS A 195 20.34 -0.17 4.73
CA LYS A 195 20.59 -0.06 6.18
C LYS A 195 20.24 1.36 6.67
N GLY A 196 19.47 1.43 7.74
CA GLY A 196 19.08 2.71 8.34
C GLY A 196 17.95 3.45 7.64
N GLN A 197 17.46 2.96 6.50
CA GLN A 197 16.31 3.54 5.79
C GLN A 197 15.10 2.61 5.86
N LEU A 198 13.94 3.19 6.14
CA LEU A 198 12.68 2.46 6.26
C LEU A 198 11.58 3.19 5.47
N PHE A 199 10.69 2.40 4.89
CA PHE A 199 9.41 2.88 4.39
C PHE A 199 8.29 1.98 4.92
N PRO A 200 7.33 2.51 5.65
CA PRO A 200 7.17 3.89 6.14
C PRO A 200 8.27 4.34 7.12
N SER A 201 8.57 5.65 7.12
CA SER A 201 9.50 6.33 8.00
C SER A 201 8.78 7.29 8.96
N PHE A 202 9.46 7.76 10.01
CA PHE A 202 8.97 8.87 10.83
C PHE A 202 9.39 10.26 10.27
N ASP A 203 10.15 10.29 9.20
CA ASP A 203 10.46 11.51 8.44
C ASP A 203 9.40 11.67 7.31
N PRO A 204 8.56 12.71 7.35
CA PRO A 204 7.52 12.93 6.34
C PRO A 204 8.07 13.10 4.93
N LEU A 205 9.20 13.79 4.75
CA LEU A 205 9.78 13.99 3.42
C LEU A 205 10.29 12.70 2.81
N VAL A 206 10.86 11.81 3.63
CA VAL A 206 11.25 10.46 3.18
C VAL A 206 10.03 9.67 2.72
N ASN A 207 8.92 9.77 3.43
CA ASN A 207 7.67 9.08 3.03
C ASN A 207 7.13 9.64 1.71
N ILE A 208 7.07 10.96 1.57
CA ILE A 208 6.57 11.62 0.34
C ILE A 208 7.49 11.24 -0.84
N ALA A 209 8.80 11.39 -0.71
CA ALA A 209 9.76 11.07 -1.76
C ALA A 209 9.72 9.58 -2.16
N THR A 210 9.59 8.68 -1.15
CA THR A 210 9.48 7.24 -1.42
C THR A 210 8.19 6.90 -2.14
N THR A 211 7.08 7.54 -1.77
CA THR A 211 5.78 7.32 -2.43
C THR A 211 5.82 7.84 -3.86
N LEU A 212 6.35 9.04 -4.12
CA LEU A 212 6.51 9.57 -5.49
C LEU A 212 7.37 8.65 -6.35
N ARG A 213 8.49 8.17 -5.82
CA ARG A 213 9.33 7.20 -6.51
C ARG A 213 8.57 5.89 -6.79
N ALA A 214 7.83 5.38 -5.81
CA ALA A 214 7.04 4.16 -5.98
C ALA A 214 5.96 4.32 -7.06
N VAL A 215 5.27 5.45 -7.08
CA VAL A 215 4.28 5.78 -8.13
C VAL A 215 4.94 5.85 -9.50
N TYR A 216 6.07 6.55 -9.62
CA TYR A 216 6.84 6.61 -10.87
C TYR A 216 7.22 5.20 -11.37
N GLU A 217 7.77 4.35 -10.50
CA GLU A 217 8.19 3.00 -10.84
C GLU A 217 7.03 2.08 -11.23
N VAL A 218 5.89 2.18 -10.53
CA VAL A 218 4.67 1.44 -10.89
C VAL A 218 4.15 1.89 -12.25
N ARG A 219 4.14 3.20 -12.52
CA ARG A 219 3.74 3.74 -13.82
C ARG A 219 4.67 3.29 -14.95
N SER A 220 5.99 3.21 -14.69
CA SER A 220 6.93 2.63 -15.65
C SER A 220 6.63 1.16 -15.97
N VAL A 221 6.20 0.37 -14.96
CA VAL A 221 5.76 -1.01 -15.17
C VAL A 221 4.46 -1.06 -15.97
N ILE A 222 3.50 -0.16 -15.73
CA ILE A 222 2.27 -0.07 -16.53
C ILE A 222 2.59 0.23 -18.00
N GLU A 223 3.48 1.17 -18.26
CA GLU A 223 3.91 1.49 -19.62
C GLU A 223 4.56 0.28 -20.30
N TRP A 224 5.44 -0.42 -19.59
CA TRP A 224 6.03 -1.66 -20.12
C TRP A 224 4.97 -2.73 -20.39
N VAL A 225 3.97 -2.90 -19.50
CA VAL A 225 2.84 -3.82 -19.72
C VAL A 225 2.04 -3.42 -20.95
N THR A 226 1.79 -2.13 -21.15
CA THR A 226 1.07 -1.62 -22.33
C THR A 226 1.78 -1.99 -23.64
N HIS A 227 3.10 -1.98 -23.65
CA HIS A 227 3.90 -2.44 -24.82
C HIS A 227 3.82 -3.97 -25.05
N GLN A 228 3.32 -4.75 -24.08
CA GLN A 228 3.03 -6.17 -24.27
C GLN A 228 1.66 -6.42 -24.94
N GLN A 229 0.98 -5.37 -25.37
CA GLN A 229 -0.36 -5.42 -25.99
C GLN A 229 -1.39 -6.19 -25.15
N PRO A 230 -1.62 -5.80 -23.90
CA PRO A 230 -2.57 -6.46 -23.02
C PRO A 230 -4.00 -6.32 -23.53
N GLU A 231 -4.86 -7.31 -23.27
CA GLU A 231 -6.30 -7.16 -23.50
C GLU A 231 -6.93 -6.14 -22.56
N SER A 232 -6.45 -6.12 -21.32
CA SER A 232 -6.86 -5.17 -20.27
C SER A 232 -5.84 -5.17 -19.14
N ILE A 233 -5.86 -4.12 -18.30
CA ILE A 233 -4.94 -3.97 -17.16
C ILE A 233 -5.75 -3.68 -15.90
N ALA A 234 -5.66 -4.57 -14.89
CA ALA A 234 -6.07 -4.27 -13.53
C ALA A 234 -4.87 -3.93 -12.66
N MET A 235 -5.09 -3.01 -11.72
CA MET A 235 -4.13 -2.72 -10.67
C MET A 235 -4.72 -3.08 -9.30
N VAL A 236 -3.96 -3.78 -8.47
CA VAL A 236 -4.35 -4.10 -7.09
C VAL A 236 -3.28 -3.62 -6.12
N GLY A 237 -3.69 -2.91 -5.08
CA GLY A 237 -2.79 -2.43 -4.03
C GLY A 237 -3.16 -2.99 -2.67
N LEU A 238 -2.20 -3.63 -1.99
CA LEU A 238 -2.36 -4.16 -0.64
C LEU A 238 -1.77 -3.19 0.40
N SER A 239 -2.57 -2.80 1.40
CA SER A 239 -2.11 -2.04 2.56
C SER A 239 -1.31 -0.79 2.16
N LEU A 240 0.02 -0.76 2.37
CA LEU A 240 0.92 0.31 1.92
C LEU A 240 0.92 0.49 0.39
N GLY A 241 0.68 -0.56 -0.37
CA GLY A 241 0.56 -0.50 -1.84
C GLY A 241 -0.74 0.12 -2.32
N ALA A 242 -1.77 0.18 -1.48
CA ALA A 242 -3.09 0.68 -1.86
C ALA A 242 -3.11 2.17 -2.27
N PRO A 243 -2.52 3.11 -1.52
CA PRO A 243 -2.45 4.51 -1.96
C PRO A 243 -1.63 4.68 -3.24
N ILE A 244 -0.60 3.85 -3.45
CA ILE A 244 0.21 3.87 -4.68
C ILE A 244 -0.63 3.41 -5.87
N ALA A 245 -1.36 2.30 -5.73
CA ALA A 245 -2.29 1.81 -6.75
C ALA A 245 -3.39 2.84 -7.06
N ALA A 246 -4.00 3.40 -6.02
CA ALA A 246 -5.05 4.39 -6.16
C ALA A 246 -4.55 5.66 -6.86
N LEU A 247 -3.36 6.16 -6.51
CA LEU A 247 -2.78 7.35 -7.15
C LEU A 247 -2.36 7.06 -8.60
N ALA A 248 -1.66 5.94 -8.86
CA ALA A 248 -1.25 5.57 -10.19
C ALA A 248 -2.46 5.37 -11.13
N SER A 249 -3.55 4.75 -10.67
CA SER A 249 -4.77 4.57 -11.46
C SER A 249 -5.46 5.86 -11.88
N GLN A 250 -5.20 6.96 -11.16
CA GLN A 250 -5.72 8.28 -11.52
C GLN A 250 -4.79 9.04 -12.49
N LEU A 251 -3.55 8.59 -12.62
CA LEU A 251 -2.54 9.19 -13.48
C LEU A 251 -2.35 8.43 -14.80
N GLU A 252 -2.69 7.13 -14.83
CA GLU A 252 -2.50 6.25 -16.00
C GLU A 252 -3.83 5.85 -16.64
N PRO A 253 -4.13 6.36 -17.84
CA PRO A 253 -5.37 6.03 -18.56
C PRO A 253 -5.47 4.55 -19.03
N ALA A 254 -4.33 3.87 -19.15
CA ALA A 254 -4.28 2.47 -19.60
C ALA A 254 -4.82 1.47 -18.57
N ILE A 255 -5.13 1.92 -17.35
CA ILE A 255 -5.65 1.04 -16.29
C ILE A 255 -7.16 0.95 -16.39
N ASP A 256 -7.68 -0.25 -16.68
CA ASP A 256 -9.10 -0.52 -16.83
C ASP A 256 -9.82 -0.70 -15.48
N ALA A 257 -9.15 -1.29 -14.50
CA ALA A 257 -9.74 -1.58 -13.19
C ALA A 257 -8.74 -1.40 -12.05
N VAL A 258 -9.22 -1.01 -10.86
CA VAL A 258 -8.40 -0.85 -9.66
C VAL A 258 -9.08 -1.44 -8.42
N GLY A 259 -8.35 -2.27 -7.70
CA GLY A 259 -8.72 -2.81 -6.40
C GLY A 259 -7.76 -2.34 -5.31
N VAL A 260 -8.29 -2.02 -4.14
CA VAL A 260 -7.47 -1.77 -2.95
C VAL A 260 -7.89 -2.68 -1.82
N VAL A 261 -6.89 -3.27 -1.18
CA VAL A 261 -7.06 -4.29 -0.14
C VAL A 261 -6.51 -3.75 1.17
N VAL A 262 -7.35 -3.68 2.20
CA VAL A 262 -7.05 -3.15 3.55
C VAL A 262 -6.19 -1.86 3.50
N PRO A 263 -6.68 -0.80 2.85
CA PRO A 263 -5.85 0.31 2.38
C PRO A 263 -5.27 1.18 3.51
N MET A 264 -3.96 1.51 3.41
CA MET A 264 -3.27 2.47 4.27
C MET A 264 -3.25 3.86 3.59
N LEU A 265 -4.37 4.55 3.51
CA LEU A 265 -4.50 5.79 2.75
C LEU A 265 -3.83 6.99 3.40
N ASP A 266 -3.96 7.14 4.71
CA ASP A 266 -3.30 8.18 5.51
C ASP A 266 -2.10 7.59 6.23
N LEU A 267 -0.94 7.61 5.57
CA LEU A 267 0.29 7.03 6.10
C LEU A 267 0.74 7.71 7.39
N HIS A 268 0.77 9.04 7.41
CA HIS A 268 1.24 9.80 8.58
C HIS A 268 0.25 9.71 9.75
N GLY A 269 -1.05 9.75 9.48
CA GLY A 269 -2.09 9.53 10.49
C GLY A 269 -2.05 8.12 11.06
N THR A 270 -1.78 7.11 10.24
CA THR A 270 -1.60 5.72 10.68
C THR A 270 -0.38 5.58 11.60
N LEU A 271 0.77 6.14 11.22
CA LEU A 271 1.96 6.15 12.07
C LEU A 271 1.72 6.89 13.39
N ALA A 272 1.06 8.04 13.33
CA ALA A 272 0.68 8.83 14.49
C ALA A 272 -0.23 8.04 15.44
N HIS A 273 -1.25 7.34 14.90
CA HIS A 273 -2.13 6.50 15.70
C HIS A 273 -1.36 5.42 16.49
N HIS A 274 -0.36 4.81 15.85
CA HIS A 274 0.46 3.81 16.54
C HIS A 274 1.42 4.41 17.57
N LEU A 275 1.95 5.60 17.31
CA LEU A 275 2.82 6.32 18.25
C LEU A 275 2.09 6.72 19.54
N GLU A 276 0.81 7.07 19.47
CA GLU A 276 0.00 7.43 20.66
C GLU A 276 -0.01 6.34 21.74
N ARG A 277 0.21 5.08 21.35
CA ARG A 277 0.33 3.93 22.25
C ARG A 277 1.58 3.98 23.13
N GLY A 278 2.57 4.81 22.77
CA GLY A 278 3.85 5.02 23.45
C GLY A 278 3.86 6.11 24.54
N GLY A 279 2.72 6.40 25.17
CA GLY A 279 2.65 7.36 26.29
C GLY A 279 2.77 8.83 25.88
N ALA A 280 3.29 9.69 26.75
CA ALA A 280 3.34 11.14 26.52
C ALA A 280 4.28 11.53 25.35
N SER A 281 5.45 10.92 25.28
CA SER A 281 6.41 11.13 24.18
C SER A 281 5.81 10.71 22.84
N GLY A 282 5.16 9.54 22.80
CA GLY A 282 4.50 9.07 21.58
C GLY A 282 3.36 9.99 21.13
N ARG A 283 2.56 10.53 22.04
CA ARG A 283 1.51 11.51 21.71
C ARG A 283 2.07 12.81 21.13
N ARG A 284 3.21 13.31 21.67
CA ARG A 284 3.89 14.49 21.10
C ARG A 284 4.33 14.25 19.65
N LEU A 285 4.96 13.11 19.37
CA LEU A 285 5.37 12.72 18.03
C LEU A 285 4.17 12.53 17.08
N ALA A 286 3.09 11.94 17.58
CA ALA A 286 1.85 11.79 16.84
C ALA A 286 1.25 13.14 16.43
N ALA A 287 1.26 14.13 17.32
CA ALA A 287 0.80 15.49 17.01
C ALA A 287 1.63 16.15 15.91
N LEU A 288 2.95 15.96 15.91
CA LEU A 288 3.84 16.45 14.85
C LEU A 288 3.50 15.84 13.49
N LEU A 289 3.31 14.51 13.43
CA LEU A 289 2.96 13.84 12.17
C LEU A 289 1.56 14.18 11.65
N ARG A 290 0.64 14.61 12.52
CA ARG A 290 -0.70 15.08 12.15
C ARG A 290 -0.78 16.59 11.89
N SER A 291 0.33 17.30 11.98
CA SER A 291 0.33 18.75 11.76
C SER A 291 -0.17 19.11 10.35
N ASP A 292 -0.74 20.31 10.23
CA ASP A 292 -1.21 20.83 8.94
C ASP A 292 -0.09 20.92 7.90
N VAL A 293 1.11 21.17 8.34
CA VAL A 293 2.31 21.22 7.50
C VAL A 293 2.53 19.87 6.83
N VAL A 294 2.55 18.78 7.60
CA VAL A 294 2.73 17.42 7.06
C VAL A 294 1.56 17.04 6.15
N ARG A 295 0.33 17.35 6.55
CA ARG A 295 -0.85 17.08 5.74
C ARG A 295 -0.81 17.80 4.40
N ARG A 296 -0.48 19.09 4.39
CA ARG A 296 -0.38 19.89 3.16
C ARG A 296 0.73 19.39 2.25
N ALA A 297 1.93 19.11 2.79
CA ALA A 297 3.02 18.58 1.99
C ALA A 297 2.68 17.20 1.41
N SER A 298 1.95 16.36 2.16
CA SER A 298 1.56 15.01 1.72
C SER A 298 0.44 15.00 0.67
N SER A 299 -0.21 16.15 0.40
CA SER A 299 -1.30 16.23 -0.57
C SER A 299 -0.91 15.76 -1.98
N VAL A 300 0.37 15.87 -2.34
CA VAL A 300 0.91 15.47 -3.66
C VAL A 300 1.01 13.95 -3.84
N VAL A 301 0.85 13.18 -2.75
CA VAL A 301 0.83 11.71 -2.74
C VAL A 301 -0.48 11.15 -2.18
N ASP A 302 -1.45 11.98 -1.89
CA ASP A 302 -2.75 11.58 -1.36
C ASP A 302 -3.75 11.32 -2.50
N PRO A 303 -4.16 10.08 -2.75
CA PRO A 303 -5.11 9.76 -3.82
C PRO A 303 -6.49 10.39 -3.58
N MET A 304 -6.79 10.84 -2.37
CA MET A 304 -8.05 11.50 -2.03
C MET A 304 -8.13 12.94 -2.55
N VAL A 305 -7.00 13.57 -2.86
CA VAL A 305 -6.95 14.95 -3.38
C VAL A 305 -7.36 15.01 -4.84
N LEU A 306 -7.03 14.00 -5.63
CA LEU A 306 -7.38 13.98 -7.04
C LEU A 306 -8.88 13.78 -7.27
N GLN A 307 -9.42 14.53 -8.22
CA GLN A 307 -10.73 14.21 -8.77
C GLN A 307 -10.61 12.92 -9.59
N PRO A 308 -11.59 12.01 -9.49
CA PRO A 308 -11.63 10.84 -10.36
C PRO A 308 -11.63 11.31 -11.82
N ARG A 309 -10.56 11.01 -12.57
CA ARG A 309 -10.52 11.24 -14.03
C ARG A 309 -11.28 10.15 -14.75
N ALA A 310 -11.22 10.12 -16.12
CA ALA A 310 -11.66 9.00 -16.93
C ALA A 310 -11.12 7.72 -16.30
N THR A 311 -11.98 7.05 -15.61
CA THR A 311 -11.65 6.29 -14.44
C THR A 311 -11.59 4.85 -14.82
N PRO A 312 -10.83 4.04 -14.12
CA PRO A 312 -10.93 2.59 -14.27
C PRO A 312 -12.42 2.21 -14.32
N ARG A 313 -12.80 1.37 -15.25
CA ARG A 313 -14.19 0.97 -15.47
C ARG A 313 -14.80 0.45 -14.19
N ARG A 314 -13.97 -0.19 -13.34
CA ARG A 314 -14.37 -0.59 -12.00
C ARG A 314 -13.31 -0.30 -10.96
N ARG A 315 -13.80 -0.02 -9.77
CA ARG A 315 -13.03 0.20 -8.56
C ARG A 315 -13.66 -0.62 -7.46
N VAL A 316 -12.85 -1.31 -6.69
CA VAL A 316 -13.30 -2.07 -5.54
C VAL A 316 -12.43 -1.80 -4.33
N VAL A 317 -13.05 -1.90 -3.16
CA VAL A 317 -12.37 -1.82 -1.87
C VAL A 317 -12.65 -3.12 -1.11
N LEU A 318 -11.60 -3.82 -0.70
CA LEU A 318 -11.69 -4.85 0.32
C LEU A 318 -11.13 -4.26 1.62
N ALA A 319 -11.94 -4.17 2.66
CA ALA A 319 -11.55 -3.59 3.93
C ALA A 319 -11.86 -4.54 5.10
N ALA A 320 -11.15 -4.39 6.21
CA ALA A 320 -11.39 -5.18 7.42
C ALA A 320 -12.18 -4.37 8.44
N SER A 321 -13.26 -4.97 8.97
CA SER A 321 -14.21 -4.29 9.85
C SER A 321 -13.62 -3.91 11.23
N ASN A 322 -12.59 -4.61 11.68
CA ASN A 322 -11.87 -4.33 12.91
C ASN A 322 -10.35 -4.23 12.67
N ASP A 323 -9.98 -3.56 11.58
CA ASP A 323 -8.57 -3.30 11.24
C ASP A 323 -7.86 -2.56 12.38
N ARG A 324 -6.72 -3.14 12.85
CA ARG A 324 -5.90 -2.55 13.91
C ARG A 324 -4.60 -1.96 13.39
N VAL A 325 -4.33 -2.16 12.10
CA VAL A 325 -3.12 -1.68 11.41
C VAL A 325 -3.40 -0.37 10.67
N THR A 326 -4.54 -0.30 9.96
CA THR A 326 -4.97 0.88 9.20
C THR A 326 -6.29 1.45 9.70
N SER A 327 -6.81 2.47 9.05
CA SER A 327 -8.05 3.13 9.46
C SER A 327 -9.27 2.60 8.71
N VAL A 328 -10.21 1.99 9.41
CA VAL A 328 -11.55 1.62 8.87
C VAL A 328 -12.23 2.85 8.23
N ARG A 329 -12.14 4.01 8.88
CA ARG A 329 -12.72 5.26 8.38
C ARG A 329 -12.11 5.70 7.05
N ALA A 330 -10.80 5.50 6.87
CA ALA A 330 -10.15 5.84 5.60
C ALA A 330 -10.69 4.98 4.44
N ALA A 331 -10.94 3.69 4.68
CA ALA A 331 -11.56 2.81 3.70
C ALA A 331 -13.00 3.25 3.34
N GLN A 332 -13.80 3.68 4.33
CA GLN A 332 -15.14 4.23 4.12
C GLN A 332 -15.09 5.52 3.29
N GLN A 333 -14.20 6.44 3.62
CA GLN A 333 -14.02 7.68 2.87
C GLN A 333 -13.61 7.41 1.40
N LEU A 334 -12.76 6.41 1.18
CA LEU A 334 -12.39 6.02 -0.17
C LEU A 334 -13.59 5.44 -0.94
N GLN A 335 -14.38 4.58 -0.31
CA GLN A 335 -15.61 4.04 -0.89
C GLN A 335 -16.56 5.17 -1.32
N GLU A 336 -16.84 6.11 -0.42
CA GLU A 336 -17.68 7.27 -0.70
C GLU A 336 -17.14 8.10 -1.88
N ARG A 337 -15.82 8.36 -1.88
CA ARG A 337 -15.16 9.13 -2.94
C ARG A 337 -15.16 8.40 -4.28
N TRP A 338 -14.91 7.13 -4.27
CA TRP A 338 -14.87 6.30 -5.46
C TRP A 338 -16.26 5.89 -5.94
N ARG A 339 -17.27 5.97 -5.09
CA ARG A 339 -18.64 5.48 -5.36
C ARG A 339 -18.61 4.04 -5.86
N CYS A 340 -17.85 3.20 -5.18
CA CYS A 340 -17.55 1.83 -5.59
C CYS A 340 -18.08 0.81 -4.58
N ASP A 341 -18.05 -0.46 -4.98
CA ASP A 341 -18.35 -1.56 -4.08
C ASP A 341 -17.27 -1.73 -3.02
N VAL A 342 -17.68 -2.09 -1.82
CA VAL A 342 -16.81 -2.47 -0.72
C VAL A 342 -17.18 -3.84 -0.19
N HIS A 343 -16.18 -4.70 -0.11
CA HIS A 343 -16.30 -5.95 0.63
C HIS A 343 -15.70 -5.77 2.02
N TRP A 344 -16.53 -5.96 3.05
CA TRP A 344 -16.11 -5.89 4.44
C TRP A 344 -15.77 -7.28 4.94
N HIS A 345 -14.47 -7.57 5.08
CA HIS A 345 -14.01 -8.74 5.81
C HIS A 345 -14.30 -8.57 7.31
N GLU A 346 -15.14 -9.44 7.88
CA GLU A 346 -15.49 -9.41 9.30
C GLU A 346 -14.32 -9.91 10.18
N GLY A 347 -13.24 -9.14 10.24
CA GLY A 347 -12.04 -9.51 10.98
C GLY A 347 -10.99 -8.39 11.00
N GLY A 348 -9.72 -8.77 11.16
CA GLY A 348 -8.56 -7.89 11.22
C GLY A 348 -7.87 -7.69 9.87
N HIS A 349 -6.88 -6.79 9.87
CA HIS A 349 -6.05 -6.44 8.71
C HIS A 349 -5.38 -7.66 8.06
N ILE A 350 -4.77 -8.52 8.89
CA ILE A 350 -4.04 -9.71 8.40
C ILE A 350 -5.01 -10.85 8.07
N GLY A 351 -6.15 -10.91 8.75
CA GLY A 351 -7.13 -11.99 8.64
C GLY A 351 -7.68 -12.19 7.23
N HIS A 352 -7.76 -11.13 6.41
CA HIS A 352 -8.24 -11.23 5.03
C HIS A 352 -7.43 -12.23 4.19
N LEU A 353 -6.14 -12.40 4.46
CA LEU A 353 -5.28 -13.35 3.75
C LEU A 353 -5.72 -14.82 3.93
N MET A 354 -6.38 -15.13 5.05
CA MET A 354 -6.90 -16.46 5.38
C MET A 354 -8.39 -16.63 5.03
N SER A 355 -9.07 -15.57 4.65
CA SER A 355 -10.49 -15.55 4.33
C SER A 355 -10.76 -16.06 2.91
N SER A 356 -11.54 -17.15 2.78
CA SER A 356 -12.04 -17.64 1.48
C SER A 356 -12.91 -16.57 0.79
N ASP A 357 -13.72 -15.87 1.56
CA ASP A 357 -14.66 -14.86 1.12
C ASP A 357 -13.93 -13.64 0.52
N ALA A 358 -12.90 -13.14 1.23
CA ALA A 358 -12.05 -12.09 0.71
C ALA A 358 -11.30 -12.50 -0.57
N ARG A 359 -10.85 -13.76 -0.63
CA ARG A 359 -10.22 -14.32 -1.83
C ARG A 359 -11.19 -14.40 -3.00
N SER A 360 -12.39 -14.96 -2.76
CA SER A 360 -13.43 -15.06 -3.80
C SER A 360 -13.87 -13.70 -4.32
N PHE A 361 -13.92 -12.67 -3.45
CA PHE A 361 -14.22 -11.30 -3.87
C PHE A 361 -13.16 -10.76 -4.84
N ILE A 362 -11.87 -10.95 -4.53
CA ILE A 362 -10.78 -10.51 -5.41
C ILE A 362 -10.75 -11.32 -6.71
N ASP A 363 -10.93 -12.64 -6.65
CA ASP A 363 -10.98 -13.49 -7.84
C ASP A 363 -12.15 -13.11 -8.76
N GLY A 364 -13.34 -12.85 -8.17
CA GLY A 364 -14.50 -12.35 -8.88
C GLY A 364 -14.26 -10.99 -9.54
N PHE A 365 -13.62 -10.06 -8.82
CA PHE A 365 -13.24 -8.77 -9.37
C PHE A 365 -12.29 -8.93 -10.58
N LEU A 366 -11.22 -9.70 -10.44
CA LEU A 366 -10.26 -9.92 -11.52
C LEU A 366 -10.90 -10.61 -12.74
N SER A 367 -11.72 -11.65 -12.51
CA SER A 367 -12.35 -12.40 -13.59
C SER A 367 -13.39 -11.57 -14.34
N ASN A 368 -14.25 -10.83 -13.62
CA ASN A 368 -15.32 -10.05 -14.23
C ASN A 368 -14.79 -8.84 -15.00
N GLU A 369 -13.77 -8.14 -14.44
CA GLU A 369 -13.33 -6.89 -15.02
C GLU A 369 -12.29 -7.07 -16.14
N LEU A 370 -11.56 -8.17 -16.11
CA LEU A 370 -10.55 -8.45 -17.12
C LEU A 370 -11.09 -9.37 -18.23
N GLY A 371 -12.37 -9.74 -18.20
CA GLY A 371 -13.00 -10.52 -19.27
C GLY A 371 -12.50 -11.96 -19.37
N VAL A 372 -12.00 -12.51 -18.27
CA VAL A 372 -11.57 -13.92 -18.26
C VAL A 372 -12.77 -14.81 -18.51
N ARG A 373 -12.78 -15.46 -19.67
CA ARG A 373 -13.81 -16.47 -19.97
C ARG A 373 -13.53 -17.71 -19.11
N SER A 374 -14.47 -18.01 -18.20
CA SER A 374 -14.51 -19.26 -17.44
C SER A 374 -14.60 -20.48 -18.37
#